data_7a6b7971ebd305d35b445b04eb04ccee
#
_entry.id   7a6b7971ebd305d35b445b04eb04ccee
#
_cell.length_a   1.000
_cell.length_b   1.000
_cell.length_c   1.000
_cell.angle_alpha   90.00
_cell.angle_beta   90.00
_cell.angle_gamma   90.00
#
_symmetry.space_group_name_H-M   'P 1'
#
loop_
_entity.id
_entity.type
_entity.pdbx_description
1 polymer ?
#
loop_
_entity_poly.entity_id
_entity_poly.type
_entity_poly.pdbx_seq_one_letter_code
_entity_poly.pdbx_strand_id
1 'polypeptide(L)'
;MNLLNKKPVFLNDWSDKEGVANDFLTNLDNVNILFASYTYQDYNGDAFVLFEQDGKLFEVNGGHCSCYGLEGQWEPEETTIQALTYRLTEGHMGQDSWCGNQYGNELKEFIK
;
A
#
# COMPACT_ATOMS: atom_id res chain seq x y z
N MET A 1 -19.95 -1.30 -1.35
CA MET A 1 -19.32 -0.91 -0.10
C MET A 1 -18.53 0.37 -0.31
N ASN A 2 -18.62 1.30 0.62
CA ASN A 2 -17.88 2.57 0.53
C ASN A 2 -16.65 2.53 1.41
N LEU A 3 -15.49 2.41 0.81
CA LEU A 3 -14.22 2.34 1.54
C LEU A 3 -13.90 3.64 2.28
N LEU A 4 -14.47 4.76 1.84
CA LEU A 4 -14.23 6.06 2.48
C LEU A 4 -14.78 6.13 3.89
N ASN A 5 -15.73 5.26 4.24
CA ASN A 5 -16.30 5.22 5.58
C ASN A 5 -15.51 4.34 6.54
N LYS A 6 -14.47 3.68 6.06
CA LYS A 6 -13.62 2.84 6.90
C LYS A 6 -12.46 3.66 7.43
N LYS A 7 -11.97 3.28 8.61
CA LYS A 7 -10.77 3.91 9.14
C LYS A 7 -9.57 3.49 8.31
N PRO A 8 -8.62 4.40 8.05
CA PRO A 8 -7.39 4.02 7.37
C PRO A 8 -6.65 2.92 8.12
N VAL A 9 -6.03 2.03 7.37
CA VAL A 9 -5.25 0.93 7.94
C VAL A 9 -3.78 1.13 7.58
N PHE A 10 -2.93 1.13 8.58
CA PHE A 10 -1.47 1.23 8.41
C PHE A 10 -0.84 -0.02 9.02
N LEU A 11 0.01 -0.69 8.28
CA LEU A 11 0.58 -1.97 8.68
C LEU A 11 2.11 -1.95 8.64
N ASN A 12 2.69 -2.84 9.44
CA ASN A 12 4.11 -3.10 9.46
C ASN A 12 4.89 -1.86 9.91
N ASP A 13 5.77 -1.32 9.08
CA ASP A 13 6.63 -0.21 9.48
C ASP A 13 5.95 1.16 9.40
N TRP A 14 4.73 1.23 8.92
CA TRP A 14 3.97 2.47 8.89
C TRP A 14 2.87 2.45 9.95
N SER A 15 2.70 3.58 10.62
CA SER A 15 1.63 3.75 11.61
C SER A 15 0.71 4.92 11.29
N ASP A 16 1.10 5.78 10.33
CA ASP A 16 0.29 6.93 9.95
C ASP A 16 0.71 7.46 8.57
N LYS A 17 -0.04 8.45 8.09
CA LYS A 17 0.18 9.07 6.79
C LYS A 17 1.52 9.80 6.72
N GLU A 18 1.94 10.38 7.84
CA GLU A 18 3.20 11.12 7.87
C GLU A 18 4.39 10.19 7.59
N GLY A 19 4.34 8.97 8.11
CA GLY A 19 5.39 7.98 7.83
C GLY A 19 5.47 7.65 6.35
N VAL A 20 4.32 7.52 5.69
CA VAL A 20 4.28 7.25 4.25
C VAL A 20 4.88 8.42 3.48
N ALA A 21 4.47 9.64 3.83
CA ALA A 21 4.97 10.84 3.15
C ALA A 21 6.48 10.99 3.32
N ASN A 22 6.98 10.72 4.51
CA ASN A 22 8.41 10.85 4.79
C ASN A 22 9.24 9.83 4.01
N ASP A 23 8.78 8.60 3.94
CA ASP A 23 9.54 7.55 3.26
C ASP A 23 9.57 7.76 1.74
N PHE A 24 8.47 8.22 1.15
CA PHE A 24 8.43 8.53 -0.28
C PHE A 24 8.98 9.92 -0.60
N LEU A 25 9.23 10.75 0.40
CA LEU A 25 9.66 12.15 0.24
C LEU A 25 8.70 12.91 -0.67
N THR A 26 7.41 12.81 -0.38
CA THR A 26 6.39 13.46 -1.18
C THR A 26 5.33 14.08 -0.27
N ASN A 27 4.60 15.05 -0.81
CA ASN A 27 3.53 15.73 -0.08
C ASN A 27 2.21 14.99 -0.32
N LEU A 28 1.59 14.52 0.76
CA LEU A 28 0.35 13.76 0.70
C LEU A 28 -0.85 14.53 1.29
N ASP A 29 -0.76 15.86 1.38
CA ASP A 29 -1.81 16.65 2.02
C ASP A 29 -3.18 16.47 1.37
N ASN A 30 -3.22 16.28 0.06
CA ASN A 30 -4.47 16.13 -0.69
C ASN A 30 -4.79 14.67 -1.00
N VAL A 31 -4.07 13.73 -0.39
CA VAL A 31 -4.24 12.29 -0.62
C VAL A 31 -4.98 11.67 0.55
N ASN A 32 -6.05 10.93 0.26
CA ASN A 32 -6.81 10.23 1.28
C ASN A 32 -6.38 8.77 1.31
N ILE A 33 -5.41 8.44 2.16
CA ILE A 33 -4.89 7.08 2.27
C ILE A 33 -5.93 6.20 2.94
N LEU A 34 -6.23 5.07 2.32
CA LEU A 34 -7.16 4.09 2.84
C LEU A 34 -6.45 2.90 3.47
N PHE A 35 -5.35 2.48 2.87
CA PHE A 35 -4.62 1.28 3.32
C PHE A 35 -3.16 1.44 2.90
N ALA A 36 -2.25 1.16 3.82
CA ALA A 36 -0.82 1.27 3.53
C ALA A 36 -0.04 0.23 4.31
N SER A 37 0.95 -0.36 3.67
CA SER A 37 1.82 -1.35 4.30
C SER A 37 3.24 -1.19 3.77
N TYR A 38 4.21 -1.25 4.66
CA TYR A 38 5.62 -1.20 4.31
C TYR A 38 6.36 -2.24 5.13
N THR A 39 6.88 -3.26 4.46
CA THR A 39 7.70 -4.26 5.13
C THR A 39 9.16 -3.95 4.85
N TYR A 40 9.99 -4.09 5.88
CA TYR A 40 11.43 -3.86 5.78
C TYR A 40 12.13 -4.97 6.53
N GLN A 41 12.87 -5.80 5.82
CA GLN A 41 13.55 -6.94 6.42
C GLN A 41 14.81 -7.26 5.62
N ASP A 42 15.93 -7.44 6.32
CA ASP A 42 17.19 -7.82 5.71
C ASP A 42 17.60 -6.91 4.54
N TYR A 43 17.45 -5.59 4.74
CA TYR A 43 17.78 -4.54 3.76
C TYR A 43 16.84 -4.51 2.56
N ASN A 44 15.78 -5.30 2.56
CA ASN A 44 14.77 -5.29 1.51
C ASN A 44 13.40 -4.98 2.09
N GLY A 45 12.57 -4.33 1.31
CA GLY A 45 11.22 -4.04 1.74
C GLY A 45 10.30 -3.82 0.56
N ASP A 46 9.01 -4.00 0.79
CA ASP A 46 7.96 -3.76 -0.19
C ASP A 46 6.93 -2.82 0.39
N ALA A 47 6.53 -1.84 -0.41
CA ALA A 47 5.57 -0.84 -0.01
C ALA A 47 4.34 -0.91 -0.89
N PHE A 48 3.17 -0.78 -0.27
CA PHE A 48 1.90 -0.70 -0.97
C PHE A 48 1.03 0.36 -0.32
N VAL A 49 0.47 1.26 -1.14
CA VAL A 49 -0.47 2.28 -0.67
C VAL A 49 -1.71 2.25 -1.53
N LEU A 50 -2.87 2.25 -0.91
CA LEU A 50 -4.15 2.41 -1.59
C LEU A 50 -4.76 3.71 -1.12
N PHE A 51 -5.09 4.61 -2.05
CA PHE A 51 -5.69 5.88 -1.69
C PHE A 51 -6.81 6.26 -2.65
N GLU A 52 -7.63 7.21 -2.21
CA GLU A 52 -8.71 7.76 -3.01
C GLU A 52 -8.41 9.21 -3.33
N GLN A 53 -8.69 9.61 -4.55
CA GLN A 53 -8.58 11.01 -4.97
C GLN A 53 -9.60 11.26 -6.07
N ASP A 54 -10.41 12.30 -5.90
CA ASP A 54 -11.42 12.71 -6.89
C ASP A 54 -12.39 11.58 -7.25
N GLY A 55 -12.74 10.74 -6.27
CA GLY A 55 -13.70 9.65 -6.47
C GLY A 55 -13.11 8.41 -7.11
N LYS A 56 -11.80 8.37 -7.29
CA LYS A 56 -11.12 7.22 -7.92
C LYS A 56 -10.15 6.59 -6.94
N LEU A 57 -9.90 5.30 -7.14
CA LEU A 57 -8.90 4.59 -6.35
C LEU A 57 -7.57 4.53 -7.10
N PHE A 58 -6.51 4.71 -6.37
CA PHE A 58 -5.14 4.63 -6.89
C PHE A 58 -4.30 3.75 -5.99
N GLU A 59 -3.32 3.08 -6.58
CA GLU A 59 -2.36 2.32 -5.81
C GLU A 59 -0.94 2.75 -6.16
N VAL A 60 -0.06 2.63 -5.16
CA VAL A 60 1.37 2.87 -5.34
C VAL A 60 2.08 1.63 -4.85
N ASN A 61 2.98 1.11 -5.67
CA ASN A 61 3.82 -0.03 -5.31
C ASN A 61 5.26 0.42 -5.35
N GLY A 62 6.01 0.14 -4.30
CA GLY A 62 7.41 0.51 -4.22
C GLY A 62 8.24 -0.59 -3.62
N GLY A 63 9.55 -0.47 -3.77
CA GLY A 63 10.48 -1.42 -3.19
C GLY A 63 11.69 -0.72 -2.62
N HIS A 64 12.24 -1.27 -1.54
CA HIS A 64 13.42 -0.75 -0.87
C HIS A 64 14.50 -1.82 -0.85
N CYS A 65 15.72 -1.40 -1.11
CA CYS A 65 16.87 -2.29 -0.98
C CYS A 65 17.99 -1.56 -0.23
N SER A 66 19.13 -2.21 -0.05
CA SER A 66 20.25 -1.60 0.66
C SER A 66 20.83 -0.39 -0.07
N CYS A 67 20.51 -0.22 -1.35
CA CYS A 67 21.05 0.85 -2.19
C CYS A 67 20.18 2.10 -2.21
N TYR A 68 18.87 1.97 -2.01
CA TYR A 68 17.96 3.10 -2.08
C TYR A 68 16.67 2.78 -1.34
N GLY A 69 15.96 3.84 -0.93
CA GLY A 69 14.66 3.72 -0.27
C GLY A 69 13.51 3.97 -1.23
N LEU A 70 12.42 4.52 -0.70
CA LEU A 70 11.20 4.75 -1.47
C LEU A 70 11.14 6.12 -2.16
N GLU A 71 12.11 6.97 -1.91
CA GLU A 71 12.14 8.30 -2.55
C GLU A 71 12.16 8.17 -4.07
N GLY A 72 11.34 8.96 -4.73
CA GLY A 72 11.23 8.92 -6.18
C GLY A 72 10.32 7.82 -6.73
N GLN A 73 9.72 7.01 -5.85
CA GLN A 73 8.87 5.90 -6.28
C GLN A 73 7.37 6.17 -6.14
N TRP A 74 6.97 7.40 -5.83
CA TRP A 74 5.56 7.74 -5.74
C TRP A 74 4.98 7.89 -7.14
N GLU A 75 4.51 6.78 -7.72
CA GLU A 75 3.96 6.73 -9.06
C GLU A 75 2.57 6.06 -9.00
N PRO A 76 1.51 6.82 -8.69
CA PRO A 76 0.18 6.25 -8.56
C PRO A 76 -0.37 5.70 -9.87
N GLU A 77 -1.05 4.57 -9.78
CA GLU A 77 -1.77 3.98 -10.89
C GLU A 77 -3.23 3.78 -10.48
N GLU A 78 -4.14 4.13 -11.38
CA GLU A 78 -5.56 3.94 -11.10
C GLU A 78 -5.87 2.45 -10.98
N THR A 79 -6.70 2.10 -9.98
CA THR A 79 -7.07 0.70 -9.75
C THR A 79 -8.55 0.61 -9.38
N THR A 80 -9.05 -0.61 -9.19
CA THR A 80 -10.43 -0.85 -8.77
C THR A 80 -10.47 -1.97 -7.73
N ILE A 81 -11.59 -2.03 -6.99
CA ILE A 81 -11.82 -3.12 -6.05
C ILE A 81 -11.78 -4.47 -6.78
N GLN A 82 -12.33 -4.54 -7.98
CA GLN A 82 -12.34 -5.77 -8.77
C GLN A 82 -10.93 -6.22 -9.14
N ALA A 83 -10.08 -5.28 -9.57
CA ALA A 83 -8.71 -5.59 -9.93
C ALA A 83 -7.92 -6.05 -8.71
N LEU A 84 -8.10 -5.39 -7.58
CA LEU A 84 -7.43 -5.77 -6.34
C LEU A 84 -7.88 -7.16 -5.89
N THR A 85 -9.19 -7.41 -5.91
CA THR A 85 -9.72 -8.71 -5.53
C THR A 85 -9.16 -9.83 -6.39
N TYR A 86 -9.10 -9.60 -7.69
CA TYR A 86 -8.54 -10.59 -8.62
C TYR A 86 -7.09 -10.92 -8.29
N ARG A 87 -6.26 -9.90 -8.08
CA ARG A 87 -4.85 -10.12 -7.78
C ARG A 87 -4.64 -10.80 -6.42
N LEU A 88 -5.53 -10.52 -5.46
CA LEU A 88 -5.45 -11.12 -4.13
C LEU A 88 -5.90 -12.59 -4.13
N THR A 89 -6.86 -12.95 -4.98
CA THR A 89 -7.41 -14.31 -5.00
C THR A 89 -6.71 -15.21 -6.01
N GLU A 90 -6.38 -14.69 -7.19
CA GLU A 90 -5.78 -15.49 -8.26
C GLU A 90 -4.28 -15.27 -8.40
N GLY A 91 -3.75 -14.20 -7.81
CA GLY A 91 -2.33 -13.91 -7.83
C GLY A 91 -1.70 -14.02 -6.45
N HIS A 92 -0.55 -13.38 -6.30
CA HIS A 92 0.22 -13.42 -5.05
C HIS A 92 0.36 -12.04 -4.42
N MET A 93 -0.58 -11.13 -4.70
CA MET A 93 -0.52 -9.79 -4.15
C MET A 93 -0.48 -9.81 -2.62
N GLY A 94 0.46 -9.07 -2.03
CA GLY A 94 0.60 -9.00 -0.59
C GLY A 94 1.20 -10.22 0.06
N GLN A 95 1.79 -11.13 -0.73
CA GLN A 95 2.42 -12.34 -0.23
C GLN A 95 3.89 -12.34 -0.63
N ASP A 96 4.70 -12.95 0.22
CA ASP A 96 6.13 -13.11 -0.01
C ASP A 96 6.46 -14.59 0.06
N SER A 97 7.30 -15.08 -0.86
CA SER A 97 7.65 -16.49 -0.90
C SER A 97 8.44 -16.93 0.33
N TRP A 98 9.12 -16.01 1.02
CA TRP A 98 9.90 -16.31 2.21
C TRP A 98 9.16 -16.04 3.50
N CYS A 99 8.44 -14.92 3.57
CA CYS A 99 7.81 -14.46 4.80
C CYS A 99 6.32 -14.75 4.88
N GLY A 100 5.71 -15.20 3.79
CA GLY A 100 4.28 -15.45 3.74
C GLY A 100 3.49 -14.17 3.57
N ASN A 101 2.47 -13.98 4.38
CA ASN A 101 1.60 -12.81 4.24
C ASN A 101 2.29 -11.53 4.67
N GLN A 102 2.35 -10.56 3.79
CA GLN A 102 2.80 -9.20 4.11
C GLN A 102 1.61 -8.29 4.43
N TYR A 103 0.62 -8.25 3.55
CA TYR A 103 -0.59 -7.45 3.76
C TYR A 103 -1.80 -8.00 3.01
N GLY A 104 -1.64 -9.08 2.27
CA GLY A 104 -2.70 -9.60 1.41
C GLY A 104 -3.96 -9.98 2.16
N ASN A 105 -3.80 -10.66 3.31
CA ASN A 105 -4.95 -11.06 4.12
C ASN A 105 -5.69 -9.85 4.68
N GLU A 106 -4.95 -8.86 5.16
CA GLU A 106 -5.52 -7.64 5.71
C GLU A 106 -6.22 -6.82 4.64
N LEU A 107 -5.64 -6.75 3.44
CA LEU A 107 -6.26 -6.02 2.34
C LEU A 107 -7.54 -6.69 1.88
N LYS A 108 -7.57 -8.02 1.82
CA LYS A 108 -8.81 -8.76 1.50
C LYS A 108 -9.94 -8.40 2.47
N GLU A 109 -9.64 -8.34 3.75
CA GLU A 109 -10.65 -7.96 4.74
C GLU A 109 -11.08 -6.51 4.57
N PHE A 110 -10.13 -5.63 4.27
CA PHE A 110 -10.41 -4.20 4.14
C PHE A 110 -11.35 -3.91 2.99
N ILE A 111 -11.17 -4.55 1.84
CA ILE A 111 -11.97 -4.26 0.65
C ILE A 111 -13.24 -5.10 0.51
N LYS A 112 -13.50 -5.95 1.50
CA LYS A 112 -14.72 -6.74 1.51
C LYS A 112 -15.97 -5.89 1.53
#